data_cf3d274fb7d72a59726670b90a8f157d
#
_entry.id   cf3d274fb7d72a59726670b90a8f157d
#
_cell.length_a   1.000
_cell.length_b   1.000
_cell.length_c   1.000
_cell.angle_alpha   90.00
_cell.angle_beta   90.00
_cell.angle_gamma   90.00
#
_symmetry.space_group_name_H-M   'P 1'
#
loop_
_entity.id
_entity.type
_entity.pdbx_description
1 polymer ?
#
loop_
_entity_poly.entity_id
_entity_poly.type
_entity_poly.pdbx_seq_one_letter_code
_entity_poly.pdbx_strand_id
1 'polypeptide(L)'
;MPRPTLAVTALLIALSPLAAQAAEKTVILDVENASCELCAPIVKKALSRVTGVRTVEVAEATGQSDAVATVTFDDAAADVSKLIAASANAGYPAHLKN
;
A
#
# COMPACT_ATOMS: atom_id res chain seq x y z
N MET A 1 -28.51 3.13 -51.16
CA MET A 1 -28.21 3.04 -50.62
C MET A 1 -27.68 3.03 -49.65
N PRO A 2 -27.48 3.13 -49.11
CA PRO A 2 -26.92 3.23 -48.22
C PRO A 2 -26.42 2.77 -47.30
N ARG A 3 -25.99 2.75 -46.74
CA ARG A 3 -25.43 2.42 -46.05
C ARG A 3 -25.22 2.31 -44.86
N PRO A 4 -25.05 2.42 -44.43
CA PRO A 4 -25.04 2.40 -43.31
C PRO A 4 -24.34 1.86 -42.57
N THR A 5 -24.14 1.61 -41.97
CA THR A 5 -23.35 1.02 -41.46
C THR A 5 -22.46 1.40 -40.57
N LEU A 6 -22.00 1.62 -40.40
CA LEU A 6 -21.20 2.04 -39.67
C LEU A 6 -21.27 2.00 -38.32
N ALA A 7 -21.70 2.26 -37.93
CA ALA A 7 -21.93 2.44 -36.64
C ALA A 7 -21.28 1.64 -35.77
N VAL A 8 -21.18 0.72 -35.85
CA VAL A 8 -20.62 -0.10 -35.05
C VAL A 8 -19.55 0.13 -34.24
N THR A 9 -18.71 0.49 -34.64
CA THR A 9 -17.63 0.65 -33.88
C THR A 9 -17.59 1.09 -32.57
N ALA A 10 -18.17 1.94 -32.30
CA ALA A 10 -18.08 2.41 -31.01
C ALA A 10 -17.85 1.63 -29.88
N LEU A 11 -18.43 0.77 -29.67
CA LEU A 11 -18.32 0.08 -28.52
C LEU A 11 -17.13 -0.38 -28.03
N LEU A 12 -16.36 -0.75 -28.63
CA LEU A 12 -15.25 -1.24 -28.09
C LEU A 12 -14.65 -0.54 -27.02
N ILE A 13 -14.47 0.59 -27.10
CA ILE A 13 -13.91 1.28 -26.11
C ILE A 13 -14.28 1.02 -24.79
N ALA A 14 -15.36 0.98 -24.60
CA ALA A 14 -15.82 0.83 -23.29
C ALA A 14 -15.17 -0.11 -22.47
N LEU A 15 -14.81 -1.09 -22.84
CA LEU A 15 -14.33 -2.01 -22.01
C LEU A 15 -13.08 -1.84 -21.48
N SER A 16 -12.38 -1.31 -22.03
CA SER A 16 -11.16 -1.38 -21.58
C SER A 16 -10.78 -1.19 -20.26
N PRO A 17 -10.69 -0.24 -19.86
CA PRO A 17 -10.05 0.08 -18.71
C PRO A 17 -10.36 -0.27 -17.41
N LEU A 18 -11.24 0.03 -17.06
CA LEU A 18 -11.54 -0.19 -15.80
C LEU A 18 -11.24 -1.35 -15.14
N ALA A 19 -11.55 -2.22 -15.61
CA ALA A 19 -11.46 -3.41 -14.92
C ALA A 19 -10.19 -3.70 -14.34
N ALA A 20 -9.24 -3.37 -14.93
CA ALA A 20 -8.03 -3.82 -14.43
C ALA A 20 -7.40 -2.95 -13.43
N GLN A 21 -8.01 -1.98 -13.06
CA GLN A 21 -7.38 -1.09 -12.21
C GLN A 21 -7.36 -1.49 -10.80
N ALA A 22 -6.21 -1.54 -10.23
CA ALA A 22 -6.10 -1.74 -8.82
C ALA A 22 -5.91 -0.36 -8.25
N ALA A 23 -6.49 -0.07 -7.17
CA ALA A 23 -6.37 1.24 -6.57
C ALA A 23 -5.17 1.28 -5.64
N GLU A 24 -4.45 2.34 -5.68
CA GLU A 24 -3.38 2.55 -4.73
C GLU A 24 -3.98 3.12 -3.48
N LYS A 25 -3.54 2.65 -2.35
CA LYS A 25 -3.96 3.18 -1.07
C LYS A 25 -2.76 3.56 -0.26
N THR A 26 -2.92 4.56 0.57
CA THR A 26 -1.87 4.98 1.48
C THR A 26 -2.42 4.90 2.89
N VAL A 27 -1.70 4.23 3.76
CA VAL A 27 -2.09 4.14 5.16
C VAL A 27 -0.93 4.54 6.04
N ILE A 28 -1.26 4.95 7.25
CA ILE A 28 -0.25 5.34 8.22
C ILE A 28 -0.37 4.40 9.40
N LEU A 29 0.73 3.81 9.78
CA LEU A 29 0.79 2.87 10.88
C LEU A 29 1.63 3.42 12.00
N ASP A 30 1.16 3.24 13.23
CA ASP A 30 1.99 3.47 14.40
C ASP A 30 2.72 2.17 14.64
N VAL A 31 4.02 2.22 14.81
CA VAL A 31 4.85 1.04 14.98
C VAL A 31 5.52 1.06 16.33
N GLU A 32 5.21 0.07 17.15
CA GLU A 32 5.72 0.00 18.50
C GLU A 32 7.10 -0.62 18.56
N ASN A 33 7.80 -0.32 19.61
CA ASN A 33 9.13 -0.89 19.88
C ASN A 33 10.22 -0.51 18.88
N ALA A 34 9.95 0.42 18.01
CA ALA A 34 10.91 0.80 16.99
C ALA A 34 11.70 2.04 17.40
N SER A 35 12.28 1.99 18.58
CA SER A 35 12.97 3.16 19.13
C SER A 35 14.49 3.10 19.00
N CYS A 36 15.04 2.10 18.37
CA CYS A 36 16.48 2.02 18.20
C CYS A 36 16.88 2.58 16.84
N GLU A 37 18.15 2.90 16.68
CA GLU A 37 18.61 3.48 15.44
C GLU A 37 18.36 2.63 14.22
N LEU A 38 18.41 1.33 14.37
CA LEU A 38 18.23 0.45 13.23
C LEU A 38 16.77 0.01 13.07
N CYS A 39 15.92 0.39 13.98
CA CYS A 39 14.54 -0.11 13.95
C CYS A 39 13.76 0.42 12.76
N ALA A 40 13.85 1.70 12.46
CA ALA A 40 13.14 2.26 11.33
C ALA A 40 13.56 1.61 10.01
N PRO A 41 14.85 1.43 9.74
CA PRO A 41 15.25 0.73 8.51
C PRO A 41 14.75 -0.70 8.45
N ILE A 42 14.69 -1.39 9.58
CA ILE A 42 14.20 -2.77 9.62
C ILE A 42 12.72 -2.81 9.29
N VAL A 43 11.95 -1.91 9.88
CA VAL A 43 10.52 -1.83 9.61
C VAL A 43 10.29 -1.50 8.14
N LYS A 44 11.05 -0.57 7.61
CA LYS A 44 10.92 -0.18 6.22
C LYS A 44 11.16 -1.38 5.32
N LYS A 45 12.19 -2.15 5.62
CA LYS A 45 12.51 -3.30 4.81
C LYS A 45 11.44 -4.36 4.92
N ALA A 46 10.95 -4.62 6.11
CA ALA A 46 9.93 -5.63 6.32
C ALA A 46 8.66 -5.29 5.56
N LEU A 47 8.22 -4.04 5.61
CA LEU A 47 7.03 -3.62 4.92
C LEU A 47 7.24 -3.62 3.41
N SER A 48 8.41 -3.26 2.95
CA SER A 48 8.70 -3.21 1.53
C SER A 48 8.66 -4.58 0.87
N ARG A 49 8.80 -5.62 1.66
CA ARG A 49 8.78 -6.99 1.11
C ARG A 49 7.37 -7.53 0.90
N VAL A 50 6.37 -6.84 1.39
CA VAL A 50 5.00 -7.30 1.21
C VAL A 50 4.61 -7.09 -0.25
N THR A 51 4.11 -8.12 -0.89
CA THR A 51 3.73 -8.03 -2.29
C THR A 51 2.67 -6.94 -2.45
N GLY A 52 2.87 -6.08 -3.40
CA GLY A 52 1.93 -4.98 -3.65
C GLY A 52 2.33 -3.66 -3.03
N VAL A 53 3.30 -3.66 -2.14
CA VAL A 53 3.76 -2.41 -1.53
C VAL A 53 4.62 -1.66 -2.52
N ARG A 54 4.35 -0.39 -2.68
CA ARG A 54 5.10 0.43 -3.60
C ARG A 54 6.10 1.33 -2.91
N THR A 55 5.70 2.01 -1.87
CA THR A 55 6.63 2.86 -1.14
C THR A 55 6.39 2.75 0.35
N VAL A 56 7.42 2.93 1.11
CA VAL A 56 7.37 2.93 2.56
C VAL A 56 8.26 4.05 3.06
N GLU A 57 7.71 4.90 3.92
CA GLU A 57 8.48 5.95 4.57
C GLU A 57 8.30 5.75 6.05
N VAL A 58 9.36 5.67 6.79
CA VAL A 58 9.27 5.47 8.23
C VAL A 58 9.92 6.64 8.95
N ALA A 59 9.11 7.31 9.78
CA ALA A 59 9.62 8.38 10.62
C ALA A 59 9.99 7.74 11.95
N GLU A 60 11.16 8.03 12.43
CA GLU A 60 11.65 7.39 13.64
C GLU A 60 10.86 7.78 14.86
N ALA A 61 10.87 6.92 15.86
CA ALA A 61 10.21 7.21 17.11
C ALA A 61 10.91 8.39 17.80
N THR A 62 10.13 9.18 18.48
CA THR A 62 10.70 10.26 19.29
C THR A 62 10.44 9.89 20.74
N GLY A 63 10.88 10.67 21.66
CA GLY A 63 10.72 10.36 23.04
C GLY A 63 9.28 10.18 23.47
N GLN A 64 8.35 10.77 22.74
CA GLN A 64 6.95 10.72 23.10
C GLN A 64 6.10 9.94 22.12
N SER A 65 6.61 9.60 20.99
CA SER A 65 5.80 8.98 19.94
C SER A 65 6.45 7.75 19.39
N ASP A 66 5.62 6.82 18.98
CA ASP A 66 6.09 5.63 18.29
C ASP A 66 6.59 6.01 16.91
N ALA A 67 7.29 5.14 16.27
CA ALA A 67 7.67 5.32 14.88
C ALA A 67 6.40 5.30 14.05
N VAL A 68 6.43 5.99 12.94
CA VAL A 68 5.25 6.09 12.07
C VAL A 68 5.65 5.65 10.67
N ALA A 69 4.95 4.68 10.12
CA ALA A 69 5.22 4.19 8.78
C ALA A 69 4.09 4.61 7.86
N THR A 70 4.43 5.27 6.77
CA THR A 70 3.46 5.64 5.74
C THR A 70 3.70 4.68 4.58
N VAL A 71 2.70 3.90 4.25
CA VAL A 71 2.83 2.84 3.25
C VAL A 71 1.84 3.05 2.13
N THR A 72 2.34 3.06 0.90
CA THR A 72 1.49 3.13 -0.29
C THR A 72 1.54 1.76 -0.95
N PHE A 73 0.40 1.19 -1.21
CA PHE A 73 0.31 -0.16 -1.75
C PHE A 73 -0.85 -0.33 -2.70
N ASP A 74 -0.78 -1.38 -3.49
CA ASP A 74 -1.81 -1.75 -4.43
C ASP A 74 -2.81 -2.59 -3.69
N ASP A 75 -4.03 -2.13 -3.54
CA ASP A 75 -5.02 -2.81 -2.70
C ASP A 75 -5.58 -4.09 -3.33
N ALA A 76 -5.21 -4.40 -4.54
CA ALA A 76 -5.54 -5.69 -5.10
C ALA A 76 -4.56 -6.76 -4.66
N ALA A 77 -3.39 -6.37 -4.20
CA ALA A 77 -2.35 -7.32 -3.82
C ALA A 77 -2.04 -7.33 -2.33
N ALA A 78 -2.33 -6.27 -1.64
CA ALA A 78 -2.01 -6.17 -0.22
C ALA A 78 -3.17 -5.54 0.54
N ASP A 79 -3.14 -5.64 1.84
CA ASP A 79 -4.11 -4.99 2.69
C ASP A 79 -3.46 -4.66 4.02
N VAL A 80 -4.17 -3.94 4.86
CA VAL A 80 -3.64 -3.49 6.13
C VAL A 80 -3.23 -4.66 7.01
N SER A 81 -3.99 -5.74 6.99
CA SER A 81 -3.65 -6.91 7.79
C SER A 81 -2.30 -7.48 7.43
N LYS A 82 -1.98 -7.52 6.15
CA LYS A 82 -0.69 -8.05 5.72
C LYS A 82 0.44 -7.14 6.13
N LEU A 83 0.20 -5.84 6.11
CA LEU A 83 1.22 -4.88 6.51
C LEU A 83 1.49 -5.01 8.01
N ILE A 84 0.43 -5.08 8.79
CA ILE A 84 0.57 -5.22 10.23
C ILE A 84 1.28 -6.52 10.57
N ALA A 85 0.94 -7.60 9.88
CA ALA A 85 1.59 -8.88 10.13
C ALA A 85 3.08 -8.83 9.78
N ALA A 86 3.42 -8.17 8.71
CA ALA A 86 4.83 -8.07 8.30
C ALA A 86 5.64 -7.32 9.35
N SER A 87 5.09 -6.23 9.88
CA SER A 87 5.79 -5.46 10.89
C SER A 87 5.91 -6.28 12.18
N ALA A 88 4.84 -6.92 12.58
CA ALA A 88 4.84 -7.72 13.80
C ALA A 88 5.81 -8.88 13.70
N ASN A 89 5.86 -9.53 12.54
CA ASN A 89 6.78 -10.65 12.36
C ASN A 89 8.24 -10.21 12.41
N ALA A 90 8.50 -8.96 12.16
CA ALA A 90 9.85 -8.43 12.27
C ALA A 90 10.15 -7.98 13.71
N GLY A 91 9.19 -8.10 14.60
CA GLY A 91 9.37 -7.72 15.99
C GLY A 91 8.78 -6.38 16.38
N TYR A 92 8.04 -5.77 15.48
CA TYR A 92 7.51 -4.42 15.71
C TYR A 92 6.00 -4.40 15.52
N PRO A 93 5.24 -4.61 16.59
CA PRO A 93 3.77 -4.55 16.47
C PRO A 93 3.33 -3.22 15.92
N ALA A 94 2.33 -3.25 15.09
CA ALA A 94 1.86 -2.03 14.44
C ALA A 94 0.34 -1.99 14.42
N HIS A 95 -0.20 -0.79 14.30
CA HIS A 95 -1.64 -0.61 14.18
C HIS A 95 -1.90 0.66 13.38
N LEU A 96 -3.09 0.78 12.84
CA LEU A 96 -3.41 1.97 12.08
C LEU A 96 -3.41 3.19 12.97
N LYS A 97 -2.83 4.25 12.46
CA LYS A 97 -2.83 5.49 13.20
C LYS A 97 -4.13 6.21 12.88
N ASN A 98 -4.79 6.65 13.89
CA ASN A 98 -6.04 7.38 13.68
C ASN A 98 -5.84 8.86 13.62
#